data_84f709306f9f0de7d16b4cb4c87502ee
#
_entry.id   84f709306f9f0de7d16b4cb4c87502ee
#
_cell.length_a   1.000
_cell.length_b   1.000
_cell.length_c   1.000
_cell.angle_alpha   90.00
_cell.angle_beta   90.00
_cell.angle_gamma   90.00
#
_symmetry.space_group_name_H-M   'P 1'
#
loop_
_entity.id
_entity.type
_entity.pdbx_description
1 polymer ?
#
loop_
_entity_poly.entity_id
_entity_poly.type
_entity_poly.pdbx_seq_one_letter_code
_entity_poly.pdbx_strand_id
1 'polypeptide(L)'
;MLNNKNDVLPLHPDLKEAAILNVGKPEEIEPFDRKMKKYTSFARFQLRKDLPEAEQQKLRDSLAAYRRVIVTVTEQRLAPYQSFFAKFAPESPVIYVFYTPAKSMLQIQRAVSAAEAVVLAHASRDDVQERVADLLFGKATADGRLSASIGGLFPTGSGVTITPHTPFHFVPEEYGMKSEVLRRIDTIALEGIKEGAYPGCQVLVMKDGKALYDRCFGYHTDANSEKVKPTDIYDLASLSKTTGTLLAIMKLYDKGRFNLTDKVSDYLPFLRKTNKENLTIRELLLHQSGLPSGLLFYQEAIDGKSYKGSLFKQSKDALHTVRLGVRTWGNPRSVSYTHLRAHETSLHL
;
A
#
# COMPACT_ATOMS: atom_id res chain seq x y z
N MET A 1 -9.00 16.77 -6.56
CA MET A 1 -8.35 17.10 -5.27
C MET A 1 -7.11 17.91 -5.55
N LEU A 2 -6.80 18.95 -4.76
CA LEU A 2 -5.70 19.88 -5.06
C LEU A 2 -4.36 19.47 -4.44
N ASN A 3 -4.37 19.00 -3.21
CA ASN A 3 -3.21 18.39 -2.56
C ASN A 3 -3.62 17.25 -1.63
N ASN A 4 -2.66 16.44 -1.23
CA ASN A 4 -2.78 15.35 -0.26
C ASN A 4 -1.40 15.09 0.35
N LYS A 5 -0.98 15.95 1.27
CA LYS A 5 0.30 15.82 1.95
C LYS A 5 0.27 14.60 2.86
N ASN A 6 1.40 13.91 2.94
CA ASN A 6 1.55 12.71 3.77
C ASN A 6 0.47 11.64 3.51
N ASP A 7 -0.17 11.69 2.34
CA ASP A 7 -1.23 10.75 1.93
C ASP A 7 -2.33 10.59 2.97
N VAL A 8 -2.77 11.71 3.58
CA VAL A 8 -3.80 11.70 4.62
C VAL A 8 -5.15 11.19 4.12
N LEU A 9 -5.41 11.27 2.82
CA LEU A 9 -6.55 10.67 2.15
C LEU A 9 -6.11 9.47 1.29
N PRO A 10 -6.93 8.42 1.18
CA PRO A 10 -8.27 8.27 1.77
C PRO A 10 -8.27 8.02 3.27
N LEU A 11 -9.32 8.51 3.96
CA LEU A 11 -9.55 8.26 5.38
C LEU A 11 -9.94 6.78 5.61
N HIS A 12 -9.43 6.22 6.68
CA HIS A 12 -9.85 4.86 7.06
C HIS A 12 -11.23 4.86 7.73
N PRO A 13 -12.09 3.85 7.48
CA PRO A 13 -13.41 3.74 8.13
C PRO A 13 -13.37 3.63 9.66
N ASP A 14 -12.27 3.12 10.23
CA ASP A 14 -12.06 3.05 11.68
C ASP A 14 -11.58 4.37 12.30
N LEU A 15 -11.62 5.46 11.53
CA LEU A 15 -11.19 6.77 12.01
C LEU A 15 -11.95 7.15 13.30
N LYS A 16 -11.21 7.37 14.37
CA LYS A 16 -11.69 7.82 15.66
C LYS A 16 -11.26 9.25 15.90
N GLU A 17 -11.98 9.94 16.79
CA GLU A 17 -11.63 11.29 17.22
C GLU A 17 -11.52 12.27 16.03
N ALA A 18 -12.49 12.21 15.13
CA ALA A 18 -12.61 13.15 14.03
C ALA A 18 -13.70 14.19 14.28
N ALA A 19 -13.50 15.41 13.78
CA ALA A 19 -14.45 16.50 13.82
C ALA A 19 -14.73 17.06 12.43
N ILE A 20 -15.96 17.51 12.21
CA ILE A 20 -16.34 18.33 11.06
C ILE A 20 -16.65 19.73 11.55
N LEU A 21 -15.93 20.73 11.03
CA LEU A 21 -16.23 22.15 11.20
C LEU A 21 -16.90 22.66 9.95
N ASN A 22 -18.16 23.05 10.04
CA ASN A 22 -18.87 23.66 8.92
C ASN A 22 -18.74 25.17 8.92
N VAL A 23 -18.46 25.77 7.75
CA VAL A 23 -18.41 27.20 7.46
C VAL A 23 -19.44 27.52 6.40
N GLY A 24 -20.61 27.94 6.84
CA GLY A 24 -21.79 28.16 6.02
C GLY A 24 -23.03 27.77 6.79
N LYS A 25 -24.14 27.52 6.14
CA LYS A 25 -25.38 27.09 6.82
C LYS A 25 -25.36 25.58 7.03
N PRO A 26 -25.81 25.08 8.19
CA PRO A 26 -25.81 23.64 8.50
C PRO A 26 -26.58 22.79 7.48
N GLU A 27 -27.71 23.29 6.99
CA GLU A 27 -28.58 22.62 6.03
C GLU A 27 -27.90 22.44 4.66
N GLU A 28 -26.91 23.27 4.34
CA GLU A 28 -26.19 23.22 3.06
C GLU A 28 -25.22 22.02 2.92
N ILE A 29 -24.95 21.31 4.01
CA ILE A 29 -24.04 20.12 4.00
C ILE A 29 -24.73 18.85 4.49
N GLU A 30 -26.06 18.83 4.58
CA GLU A 30 -26.80 17.66 5.06
C GLU A 30 -26.54 16.38 4.23
N PRO A 31 -26.48 16.41 2.88
CA PRO A 31 -26.15 15.24 2.07
C PRO A 31 -24.75 14.68 2.37
N PHE A 32 -23.76 15.57 2.51
CA PHE A 32 -22.41 15.17 2.93
C PHE A 32 -22.43 14.49 4.29
N ASP A 33 -23.07 15.11 5.25
CA ASP A 33 -23.20 14.64 6.62
C ASP A 33 -23.88 13.27 6.72
N ARG A 34 -25.00 13.11 6.01
CA ARG A 34 -25.73 11.85 5.92
C ARG A 34 -24.84 10.72 5.34
N LYS A 35 -24.07 11.03 4.30
CA LYS A 35 -23.16 10.08 3.67
C LYS A 35 -21.98 9.75 4.56
N MET A 36 -21.37 10.73 5.21
CA MET A 36 -20.26 10.55 6.14
C MET A 36 -20.61 9.63 7.32
N LYS A 37 -21.83 9.74 7.86
CA LYS A 37 -22.34 8.86 8.94
C LYS A 37 -22.37 7.37 8.58
N LYS A 38 -22.37 7.03 7.27
CA LYS A 38 -22.28 5.64 6.81
C LYS A 38 -20.88 5.06 6.95
N TYR A 39 -19.86 5.90 7.07
CA TYR A 39 -18.46 5.49 7.19
C TYR A 39 -17.99 5.50 8.64
N THR A 40 -18.27 6.58 9.37
CA THR A 40 -17.83 6.72 10.77
C THR A 40 -18.64 7.81 11.50
N SER A 41 -18.45 7.88 12.83
CA SER A 41 -19.05 8.93 13.65
C SER A 41 -18.09 10.13 13.75
N PHE A 42 -18.65 11.34 13.75
CA PHE A 42 -17.91 12.60 13.88
C PHE A 42 -18.56 13.52 14.92
N ALA A 43 -17.73 14.28 15.60
CA ALA A 43 -18.23 15.48 16.28
C ALA A 43 -18.50 16.58 15.24
N ARG A 44 -19.52 17.38 15.48
CA ARG A 44 -19.93 18.44 14.58
C ARG A 44 -19.81 19.78 15.24
N PHE A 45 -19.21 20.70 14.54
CA PHE A 45 -19.01 22.08 14.93
C PHE A 45 -19.47 23.01 13.83
N GLN A 46 -19.98 24.17 14.23
CA GLN A 46 -20.44 25.21 13.32
C GLN A 46 -19.71 26.50 13.61
N LEU A 47 -19.02 27.04 12.60
CA LEU A 47 -18.45 28.39 12.68
C LEU A 47 -19.46 29.40 12.16
N ARG A 48 -20.03 30.17 13.07
CA ARG A 48 -20.93 31.29 12.73
C ARG A 48 -20.13 32.55 12.48
N LYS A 49 -20.58 33.39 11.55
CA LYS A 49 -19.90 34.60 11.10
C LYS A 49 -19.74 35.65 12.22
N ASP A 50 -20.73 35.76 13.09
CA ASP A 50 -20.76 36.76 14.16
C ASP A 50 -20.34 36.19 15.52
N LEU A 51 -19.53 35.14 15.51
CA LEU A 51 -19.08 34.46 16.73
C LEU A 51 -18.08 35.34 17.51
N PRO A 52 -18.36 35.67 18.78
CA PRO A 52 -17.43 36.45 19.62
C PRO A 52 -16.06 35.76 19.74
N GLU A 53 -14.98 36.55 19.89
CA GLU A 53 -13.61 35.98 19.96
C GLU A 53 -13.43 34.94 21.08
N ALA A 54 -14.05 35.16 22.24
CA ALA A 54 -14.01 34.20 23.33
C ALA A 54 -14.65 32.84 22.96
N GLU A 55 -15.74 32.86 22.16
CA GLU A 55 -16.37 31.63 21.66
C GLU A 55 -15.56 31.04 20.52
N GLN A 56 -14.95 31.87 19.66
CA GLN A 56 -13.99 31.37 18.65
C GLN A 56 -12.83 30.64 19.28
N GLN A 57 -12.28 31.14 20.39
CA GLN A 57 -11.19 30.49 21.10
C GLN A 57 -11.65 29.14 21.68
N LYS A 58 -12.81 29.08 22.36
CA LYS A 58 -13.36 27.81 22.84
C LYS A 58 -13.57 26.81 21.73
N LEU A 59 -14.00 27.28 20.56
CA LEU A 59 -14.17 26.40 19.39
C LEU A 59 -12.82 25.85 18.87
N ARG A 60 -11.78 26.69 18.80
CA ARG A 60 -10.42 26.25 18.44
C ARG A 60 -9.90 25.24 19.43
N ASP A 61 -10.04 25.47 20.73
CA ASP A 61 -9.61 24.57 21.80
C ASP A 61 -10.35 23.22 21.72
N SER A 62 -11.67 23.26 21.46
CA SER A 62 -12.45 22.05 21.26
C SER A 62 -11.98 21.24 20.03
N LEU A 63 -11.67 21.91 18.91
CA LEU A 63 -11.19 21.26 17.69
C LEU A 63 -9.79 20.66 17.87
N ALA A 64 -8.93 21.29 18.69
CA ALA A 64 -7.59 20.80 18.97
C ALA A 64 -7.55 19.44 19.69
N ALA A 65 -8.66 19.04 20.34
CA ALA A 65 -8.80 17.72 20.95
C ALA A 65 -8.98 16.57 19.95
N TYR A 66 -9.24 16.88 18.67
CA TYR A 66 -9.50 15.87 17.66
C TYR A 66 -8.27 15.60 16.80
N ARG A 67 -8.03 14.33 16.48
CA ARG A 67 -6.90 13.88 15.65
C ARG A 67 -7.06 14.22 14.17
N ARG A 68 -8.27 14.53 13.73
CA ARG A 68 -8.59 14.94 12.36
C ARG A 68 -9.66 16.01 12.38
N VAL A 69 -9.45 17.06 11.63
CA VAL A 69 -10.47 18.09 11.44
C VAL A 69 -10.75 18.22 9.95
N ILE A 70 -12.02 18.04 9.58
CA ILE A 70 -12.53 18.27 8.23
C ILE A 70 -13.27 19.59 8.25
N VAL A 71 -12.81 20.56 7.49
CA VAL A 71 -13.45 21.88 7.36
C VAL A 71 -14.25 21.91 6.06
N THR A 72 -15.57 21.93 6.15
CA THR A 72 -16.47 22.08 5.00
C THR A 72 -16.83 23.54 4.80
N VAL A 73 -16.68 24.04 3.58
CA VAL A 73 -16.89 25.45 3.24
C VAL A 73 -17.94 25.55 2.15
N THR A 74 -19.14 26.05 2.51
CA THR A 74 -20.22 26.40 1.58
C THR A 74 -20.38 27.90 1.42
N GLU A 75 -19.84 28.69 2.37
CA GLU A 75 -19.87 30.15 2.32
C GLU A 75 -18.81 30.72 1.35
N GLN A 76 -19.23 31.53 0.43
CA GLN A 76 -18.33 32.14 -0.59
C GLN A 76 -17.51 33.31 -0.05
N ARG A 77 -18.09 34.08 0.88
CA ARG A 77 -17.45 35.26 1.48
C ARG A 77 -16.83 34.91 2.82
N LEU A 78 -15.54 34.60 2.82
CA LEU A 78 -14.83 34.17 4.00
C LEU A 78 -14.17 35.29 4.80
N ALA A 79 -14.29 36.57 4.36
CA ALA A 79 -13.75 37.71 5.09
C ALA A 79 -14.20 37.77 6.57
N PRO A 80 -15.46 37.48 6.95
CA PRO A 80 -15.91 37.51 8.35
C PRO A 80 -15.26 36.39 9.22
N TYR A 81 -14.65 35.39 8.61
CA TYR A 81 -14.04 34.23 9.30
C TYR A 81 -12.50 34.28 9.33
N GLN A 82 -11.89 35.30 8.72
CA GLN A 82 -10.44 35.41 8.61
C GLN A 82 -9.74 35.42 9.97
N SER A 83 -10.31 36.10 10.99
CA SER A 83 -9.75 36.14 12.33
C SER A 83 -9.67 34.74 12.96
N PHE A 84 -10.71 33.93 12.77
CA PHE A 84 -10.71 32.55 13.22
C PHE A 84 -9.59 31.74 12.56
N PHE A 85 -9.53 31.74 11.22
CA PHE A 85 -8.57 30.97 10.46
C PHE A 85 -7.13 31.47 10.61
N ALA A 86 -6.91 32.73 10.88
CA ALA A 86 -5.58 33.27 11.18
C ALA A 86 -4.95 32.67 12.44
N LYS A 87 -5.80 32.30 13.40
CA LYS A 87 -5.41 31.69 14.68
C LYS A 87 -5.67 30.18 14.75
N PHE A 88 -6.32 29.61 13.73
CA PHE A 88 -6.62 28.18 13.65
C PHE A 88 -5.42 27.43 13.11
N ALA A 89 -4.60 26.91 13.99
CA ALA A 89 -3.40 26.12 13.67
C ALA A 89 -3.34 24.89 14.61
N PRO A 90 -4.26 23.93 14.45
CA PRO A 90 -4.21 22.69 15.24
C PRO A 90 -2.97 21.89 14.86
N GLU A 91 -2.41 21.13 15.80
CA GLU A 91 -1.33 20.18 15.54
C GLU A 91 -1.77 19.01 14.65
N SER A 92 -3.08 18.74 14.67
CA SER A 92 -3.70 17.65 13.91
C SER A 92 -3.88 18.02 12.43
N PRO A 93 -3.80 17.03 11.52
CA PRO A 93 -4.05 17.24 10.09
C PRO A 93 -5.43 17.83 9.83
N VAL A 94 -5.46 18.92 9.04
CA VAL A 94 -6.70 19.58 8.61
C VAL A 94 -6.96 19.28 7.13
N ILE A 95 -8.19 18.86 6.83
CA ILE A 95 -8.68 18.61 5.48
C ILE A 95 -9.71 19.67 5.15
N TYR A 96 -9.47 20.45 4.11
CA TYR A 96 -10.46 21.43 3.62
C TYR A 96 -11.26 20.87 2.45
N VAL A 97 -12.57 21.04 2.50
CA VAL A 97 -13.51 20.71 1.41
C VAL A 97 -14.25 21.98 1.02
N PHE A 98 -13.98 22.49 -0.18
CA PHE A 98 -14.61 23.68 -0.71
C PHE A 98 -15.73 23.33 -1.70
N TYR A 99 -16.96 23.62 -1.33
CA TYR A 99 -18.14 23.57 -2.21
C TYR A 99 -18.40 24.92 -2.90
N THR A 100 -17.40 25.76 -2.93
CA THR A 100 -17.45 27.14 -3.41
C THR A 100 -16.52 27.33 -4.62
N PRO A 101 -16.63 28.44 -5.36
CA PRO A 101 -15.64 28.78 -6.38
C PRO A 101 -14.23 28.87 -5.81
N ALA A 102 -13.23 28.45 -6.58
CA ALA A 102 -11.82 28.38 -6.18
C ALA A 102 -11.26 29.66 -5.54
N LYS A 103 -11.72 30.84 -6.00
CA LYS A 103 -11.31 32.15 -5.46
C LYS A 103 -11.61 32.36 -3.98
N SER A 104 -12.56 31.61 -3.40
CA SER A 104 -12.87 31.68 -1.97
C SER A 104 -11.67 31.31 -1.11
N MET A 105 -10.83 30.39 -1.56
CA MET A 105 -9.61 29.93 -0.85
C MET A 105 -8.63 31.05 -0.58
N LEU A 106 -8.54 32.05 -1.46
CA LEU A 106 -7.61 33.17 -1.35
C LEU A 106 -7.89 34.04 -0.11
N GLN A 107 -9.14 34.02 0.38
CA GLN A 107 -9.52 34.80 1.55
C GLN A 107 -8.96 34.22 2.86
N ILE A 108 -8.60 32.91 2.87
CA ILE A 108 -7.99 32.20 4.00
C ILE A 108 -6.75 31.44 3.56
N GLN A 109 -5.98 32.01 2.63
CA GLN A 109 -4.86 31.35 1.96
C GLN A 109 -3.83 30.74 2.92
N ARG A 110 -3.55 31.38 4.07
CA ARG A 110 -2.59 30.87 5.06
C ARG A 110 -3.04 29.52 5.63
N ALA A 111 -4.31 29.41 6.00
CA ALA A 111 -4.88 28.17 6.51
C ALA A 111 -4.92 27.07 5.44
N VAL A 112 -5.26 27.42 4.20
CA VAL A 112 -5.28 26.49 3.06
C VAL A 112 -3.87 25.99 2.72
N SER A 113 -2.85 26.87 2.76
CA SER A 113 -1.44 26.46 2.55
C SER A 113 -0.93 25.49 3.60
N ALA A 114 -1.38 25.63 4.83
CA ALA A 114 -1.02 24.73 5.94
C ALA A 114 -1.78 23.39 5.90
N ALA A 115 -2.85 23.29 5.12
CA ALA A 115 -3.69 22.10 5.06
C ALA A 115 -2.96 20.85 4.60
N GLU A 116 -3.29 19.70 5.19
CA GLU A 116 -2.79 18.39 4.75
C GLU A 116 -3.48 17.91 3.47
N ALA A 117 -4.78 18.16 3.33
CA ALA A 117 -5.48 17.91 2.09
C ALA A 117 -6.48 19.03 1.75
N VAL A 118 -6.66 19.29 0.45
CA VAL A 118 -7.62 20.25 -0.05
C VAL A 118 -8.42 19.64 -1.20
N VAL A 119 -9.73 19.57 -1.01
CA VAL A 119 -10.70 19.13 -2.01
C VAL A 119 -11.49 20.35 -2.50
N LEU A 120 -11.49 20.57 -3.81
CA LEU A 120 -12.29 21.60 -4.46
C LEU A 120 -13.40 20.91 -5.26
N ALA A 121 -14.63 21.04 -4.78
CA ALA A 121 -15.82 20.46 -5.38
C ALA A 121 -16.58 21.41 -6.32
N HIS A 122 -16.29 22.73 -6.25
CA HIS A 122 -16.89 23.80 -7.04
C HIS A 122 -18.40 24.08 -6.83
N ALA A 123 -19.16 23.09 -6.37
CA ALA A 123 -20.61 23.17 -6.19
C ALA A 123 -21.06 22.39 -4.96
N SER A 124 -22.18 22.79 -4.35
CA SER A 124 -22.76 22.15 -3.17
C SER A 124 -24.04 21.35 -3.47
N ARG A 125 -24.19 20.80 -4.68
CA ARG A 125 -25.30 19.92 -5.02
C ARG A 125 -25.17 18.60 -4.25
N ASP A 126 -26.30 17.96 -3.97
CA ASP A 126 -26.39 16.71 -3.17
C ASP A 126 -25.48 15.60 -3.71
N ASP A 127 -25.51 15.36 -5.03
CA ASP A 127 -24.69 14.33 -5.69
C ASP A 127 -23.20 14.62 -5.56
N VAL A 128 -22.80 15.89 -5.62
CA VAL A 128 -21.39 16.31 -5.44
C VAL A 128 -20.96 16.11 -3.99
N GLN A 129 -21.80 16.45 -3.04
CA GLN A 129 -21.52 16.29 -1.62
C GLN A 129 -21.37 14.82 -1.22
N GLU A 130 -22.28 13.96 -1.69
CA GLU A 130 -22.16 12.51 -1.46
C GLU A 130 -20.91 11.92 -2.10
N ARG A 131 -20.58 12.36 -3.33
CA ARG A 131 -19.35 11.93 -4.01
C ARG A 131 -18.08 12.39 -3.30
N VAL A 132 -18.07 13.57 -2.70
CA VAL A 132 -16.94 14.05 -1.89
C VAL A 132 -16.77 13.19 -0.63
N ALA A 133 -17.85 12.83 0.05
CA ALA A 133 -17.77 11.91 1.18
C ALA A 133 -17.20 10.54 0.76
N ASP A 134 -17.66 9.99 -0.38
CA ASP A 134 -17.10 8.75 -0.96
C ASP A 134 -15.61 8.92 -1.30
N LEU A 135 -15.20 10.09 -1.82
CA LEU A 135 -13.81 10.38 -2.12
C LEU A 135 -12.93 10.38 -0.88
N LEU A 136 -13.39 11.01 0.21
CA LEU A 136 -12.63 11.05 1.46
C LEU A 136 -12.34 9.65 2.00
N PHE A 137 -13.19 8.67 1.69
CA PHE A 137 -13.00 7.26 2.09
C PHE A 137 -12.56 6.35 0.94
N GLY A 138 -11.99 6.91 -0.12
CA GLY A 138 -11.43 6.12 -1.24
C GLY A 138 -12.46 5.30 -2.02
N LYS A 139 -13.74 5.71 -2.02
CA LYS A 139 -14.81 5.03 -2.76
C LYS A 139 -15.15 5.74 -4.08
N ALA A 140 -14.61 6.93 -4.30
CA ALA A 140 -14.78 7.68 -5.54
C ALA A 140 -13.43 8.14 -6.10
N THR A 141 -13.38 8.34 -7.42
CA THR A 141 -12.20 8.86 -8.12
C THR A 141 -12.15 10.38 -8.05
N ALA A 142 -10.95 10.93 -7.85
CA ALA A 142 -10.60 12.32 -8.14
C ALA A 142 -9.36 12.34 -9.03
N ASP A 143 -9.50 12.84 -10.24
CA ASP A 143 -8.44 12.95 -11.25
C ASP A 143 -8.38 14.35 -11.91
N GLY A 144 -9.28 15.24 -11.49
CA GLY A 144 -9.35 16.61 -12.01
C GLY A 144 -8.07 17.42 -11.78
N ARG A 145 -7.76 18.26 -12.77
CA ARG A 145 -6.64 19.20 -12.76
C ARG A 145 -7.17 20.63 -12.91
N LEU A 146 -6.51 21.57 -12.25
CA LEU A 146 -6.87 23.00 -12.38
C LEU A 146 -6.60 23.49 -13.80
N SER A 147 -7.63 24.10 -14.41
CA SER A 147 -7.50 24.78 -15.71
C SER A 147 -6.84 26.16 -15.58
N ALA A 148 -6.85 26.76 -14.39
CA ALA A 148 -6.23 28.04 -14.10
C ALA A 148 -5.67 28.07 -12.68
N SER A 149 -4.64 28.86 -12.45
CA SER A 149 -4.01 29.02 -11.12
C SER A 149 -4.95 29.67 -10.12
N ILE A 150 -4.86 29.26 -8.85
CA ILE A 150 -5.55 29.88 -7.72
C ILE A 150 -4.54 30.73 -6.96
N GLY A 151 -4.30 31.97 -7.43
CA GLY A 151 -3.28 32.84 -6.86
C GLY A 151 -1.91 32.14 -6.75
N GLY A 152 -1.22 32.36 -5.62
CA GLY A 152 0.02 31.66 -5.29
C GLY A 152 -0.17 30.30 -4.61
N LEU A 153 -1.42 29.85 -4.39
CA LEU A 153 -1.70 28.58 -3.68
C LEU A 153 -1.48 27.35 -4.54
N PHE A 154 -2.11 27.35 -5.72
CA PHE A 154 -2.10 26.20 -6.62
C PHE A 154 -1.92 26.65 -8.06
N PRO A 155 -0.84 26.29 -8.75
CA PRO A 155 -0.64 26.61 -10.16
C PRO A 155 -1.61 25.83 -11.07
N THR A 156 -1.76 26.29 -12.30
CA THR A 156 -2.46 25.56 -13.37
C THR A 156 -1.91 24.12 -13.47
N GLY A 157 -2.77 23.16 -13.68
CA GLY A 157 -2.42 21.73 -13.72
C GLY A 157 -2.35 21.04 -12.35
N SER A 158 -2.42 21.81 -11.25
CA SER A 158 -2.47 21.20 -9.90
C SER A 158 -3.62 20.22 -9.75
N GLY A 159 -3.33 19.11 -9.12
CA GLY A 159 -4.29 18.07 -8.79
C GLY A 159 -3.60 16.79 -8.38
N VAL A 160 -4.24 16.04 -7.50
CA VAL A 160 -3.80 14.71 -7.04
C VAL A 160 -4.86 13.70 -7.43
N THR A 161 -4.43 12.57 -7.96
CA THR A 161 -5.33 11.48 -8.34
C THR A 161 -5.58 10.58 -7.13
N ILE A 162 -6.85 10.34 -6.83
CA ILE A 162 -7.30 9.26 -5.93
C ILE A 162 -8.21 8.33 -6.73
N THR A 163 -8.03 7.03 -6.55
CA THR A 163 -8.86 5.99 -7.15
C THR A 163 -9.45 5.10 -6.06
N PRO A 164 -10.51 4.32 -6.33
CA PRO A 164 -11.05 3.38 -5.36
C PRO A 164 -10.05 2.32 -4.86
N HIS A 165 -8.92 2.17 -5.52
CA HIS A 165 -7.85 1.24 -5.16
C HIS A 165 -6.66 1.94 -4.46
N THR A 166 -6.75 3.25 -4.20
CA THR A 166 -5.72 3.94 -3.44
C THR A 166 -5.65 3.36 -2.03
N PRO A 167 -4.50 2.86 -1.58
CA PRO A 167 -4.36 2.28 -0.25
C PRO A 167 -4.69 3.30 0.85
N PHE A 168 -5.29 2.83 1.94
CA PHE A 168 -5.45 3.65 3.13
C PHE A 168 -4.10 3.82 3.82
N HIS A 169 -3.81 5.05 4.23
CA HIS A 169 -2.66 5.36 5.07
C HIS A 169 -3.11 5.58 6.52
N PHE A 170 -2.44 4.88 7.41
CA PHE A 170 -2.69 4.97 8.84
C PHE A 170 -1.57 5.78 9.51
N VAL A 171 -1.91 6.50 10.55
CA VAL A 171 -0.92 7.20 11.35
C VAL A 171 -0.28 6.21 12.33
N PRO A 172 1.01 5.92 12.22
CA PRO A 172 1.66 4.90 13.06
C PRO A 172 1.51 5.14 14.56
N GLU A 173 1.47 6.39 14.99
CA GLU A 173 1.32 6.80 16.39
C GLU A 173 -0.01 6.33 16.99
N GLU A 174 -1.08 6.28 16.20
CA GLU A 174 -2.40 5.78 16.62
C GLU A 174 -2.38 4.28 16.96
N TYR A 175 -1.38 3.57 16.44
CA TYR A 175 -1.17 2.13 16.65
C TYR A 175 0.04 1.83 17.54
N GLY A 176 0.53 2.84 18.28
CA GLY A 176 1.64 2.70 19.21
C GLY A 176 3.01 2.49 18.53
N MET A 177 3.16 2.92 17.27
CA MET A 177 4.42 2.96 16.56
C MET A 177 4.83 4.41 16.30
N LYS A 178 6.13 4.66 16.19
CA LYS A 178 6.65 6.01 15.92
C LYS A 178 7.03 6.14 14.45
N SER A 179 6.45 7.10 13.74
CA SER A 179 6.78 7.41 12.34
C SER A 179 8.26 7.64 12.13
N GLU A 180 8.94 8.30 13.11
CA GLU A 180 10.38 8.52 13.07
C GLU A 180 11.17 7.21 13.02
N VAL A 181 10.75 6.20 13.81
CA VAL A 181 11.39 4.88 13.81
C VAL A 181 11.16 4.17 12.48
N LEU A 182 9.95 4.24 11.93
CA LEU A 182 9.63 3.64 10.63
C LEU A 182 10.43 4.29 9.49
N ARG A 183 10.70 5.61 9.54
CA ARG A 183 11.55 6.28 8.55
C ARG A 183 12.99 5.79 8.50
N ARG A 184 13.48 5.10 9.52
CA ARG A 184 14.80 4.44 9.46
C ARG A 184 14.86 3.35 8.41
N ILE A 185 13.70 2.78 8.03
CA ILE A 185 13.58 1.82 6.92
C ILE A 185 14.01 2.49 5.60
N ASP A 186 13.67 3.77 5.40
CA ASP A 186 14.06 4.53 4.19
C ASP A 186 15.59 4.52 4.03
N THR A 187 16.31 4.82 5.13
CA THR A 187 17.77 4.85 5.13
C THR A 187 18.35 3.47 4.79
N ILE A 188 17.88 2.42 5.45
CA ILE A 188 18.36 1.05 5.23
C ILE A 188 18.10 0.61 3.78
N ALA A 189 16.91 0.89 3.25
CA ALA A 189 16.56 0.52 1.87
C ALA A 189 17.42 1.26 0.85
N LEU A 190 17.66 2.54 1.06
CA LEU A 190 18.48 3.36 0.15
C LEU A 190 19.97 3.01 0.24
N GLU A 191 20.48 2.66 1.43
CA GLU A 191 21.86 2.17 1.60
C GLU A 191 22.07 0.86 0.84
N GLY A 192 21.15 -0.12 0.97
CA GLY A 192 21.26 -1.38 0.23
C GLY A 192 21.27 -1.20 -1.29
N ILE A 193 20.46 -0.26 -1.81
CA ILE A 193 20.48 0.09 -3.25
C ILE A 193 21.82 0.75 -3.62
N LYS A 194 22.30 1.68 -2.80
CA LYS A 194 23.57 2.38 -3.03
C LYS A 194 24.76 1.43 -3.05
N GLU A 195 24.75 0.42 -2.19
CA GLU A 195 25.80 -0.62 -2.13
C GLU A 195 25.67 -1.68 -3.22
N GLY A 196 24.62 -1.62 -4.04
CA GLY A 196 24.37 -2.58 -5.12
C GLY A 196 23.90 -3.96 -4.62
N ALA A 197 23.38 -4.06 -3.40
CA ALA A 197 22.85 -5.31 -2.86
C ALA A 197 21.55 -5.73 -3.59
N TYR A 198 20.77 -4.77 -4.04
CA TYR A 198 19.57 -4.95 -4.88
C TYR A 198 19.24 -3.65 -5.61
N PRO A 199 18.59 -3.69 -6.79
CA PRO A 199 18.24 -2.50 -7.57
C PRO A 199 17.05 -1.72 -7.02
N GLY A 200 16.17 -2.38 -6.28
CA GLY A 200 14.99 -1.78 -5.67
C GLY A 200 14.23 -2.76 -4.80
N CYS A 201 13.30 -2.24 -4.01
CA CYS A 201 12.47 -3.05 -3.13
C CYS A 201 11.15 -2.33 -2.78
N GLN A 202 10.20 -3.10 -2.26
CA GLN A 202 9.01 -2.61 -1.58
C GLN A 202 9.02 -3.10 -0.13
N VAL A 203 8.71 -2.22 0.81
CA VAL A 203 8.64 -2.56 2.24
C VAL A 203 7.27 -2.20 2.77
N LEU A 204 6.58 -3.20 3.31
CA LEU A 204 5.27 -3.07 3.96
C LEU A 204 5.41 -3.45 5.44
N VAL A 205 4.98 -2.54 6.34
CA VAL A 205 4.85 -2.85 7.77
C VAL A 205 3.38 -2.77 8.16
N MET A 206 2.88 -3.87 8.71
CA MET A 206 1.50 -3.98 9.17
C MET A 206 1.44 -4.22 10.68
N LYS A 207 0.43 -3.63 11.33
CA LYS A 207 0.06 -3.93 12.72
C LYS A 207 -1.45 -3.93 12.84
N ASP A 208 -2.00 -4.93 13.53
CA ASP A 208 -3.44 -5.11 13.75
C ASP A 208 -4.26 -5.05 12.42
N GLY A 209 -3.70 -5.65 11.35
CA GLY A 209 -4.30 -5.64 10.02
C GLY A 209 -4.24 -4.32 9.27
N LYS A 210 -3.51 -3.31 9.78
CA LYS A 210 -3.37 -1.98 9.18
C LYS A 210 -1.97 -1.79 8.60
N ALA A 211 -1.88 -1.29 7.37
CA ALA A 211 -0.62 -0.90 6.76
C ALA A 211 -0.16 0.45 7.34
N LEU A 212 0.89 0.43 8.16
CA LEU A 212 1.43 1.62 8.82
C LEU A 212 2.61 2.22 8.07
N TYR A 213 3.20 1.45 7.19
CA TYR A 213 4.30 1.86 6.32
C TYR A 213 4.21 1.02 5.04
N ASP A 214 4.18 1.66 3.89
CA ASP A 214 4.22 1.02 2.57
C ASP A 214 4.98 1.93 1.62
N ARG A 215 6.21 1.54 1.26
CA ARG A 215 7.09 2.33 0.39
C ARG A 215 7.84 1.48 -0.60
N CYS A 216 8.02 2.05 -1.77
CA CYS A 216 8.81 1.50 -2.86
C CYS A 216 10.10 2.31 -3.03
N PHE A 217 11.20 1.64 -3.29
CA PHE A 217 12.53 2.22 -3.46
C PHE A 217 13.19 1.69 -4.72
N GLY A 218 13.94 2.54 -5.41
CA GLY A 218 14.76 2.16 -6.55
C GLY A 218 14.00 1.72 -7.79
N TYR A 219 14.55 0.74 -8.49
CA TYR A 219 14.14 0.31 -9.82
C TYR A 219 14.05 -1.21 -9.89
N HIS A 220 13.43 -1.75 -10.96
CA HIS A 220 13.33 -3.20 -11.17
C HIS A 220 14.67 -3.84 -11.48
N THR A 221 15.58 -3.09 -12.09
CA THR A 221 16.92 -3.56 -12.50
C THR A 221 17.95 -2.46 -12.33
N ASP A 222 19.24 -2.81 -12.35
CA ASP A 222 20.36 -1.87 -12.32
C ASP A 222 20.40 -0.92 -13.52
N ALA A 223 19.63 -1.19 -14.58
CA ALA A 223 19.50 -0.28 -15.72
C ALA A 223 18.66 0.98 -15.41
N ASN A 224 18.05 1.06 -14.24
CA ASN A 224 17.26 2.20 -13.75
C ASN A 224 16.15 2.67 -14.72
N SER A 225 15.61 1.75 -15.52
CA SER A 225 14.62 2.07 -16.56
C SER A 225 13.20 2.16 -16.03
N GLU A 226 12.86 1.33 -15.06
CA GLU A 226 11.51 1.26 -14.49
C GLU A 226 11.56 1.25 -12.97
N LYS A 227 10.87 2.23 -12.35
CA LYS A 227 10.78 2.35 -10.88
C LYS A 227 9.89 1.26 -10.30
N VAL A 228 10.24 0.81 -9.10
CA VAL A 228 9.39 -0.06 -8.29
C VAL A 228 8.11 0.67 -7.91
N LYS A 229 6.97 0.00 -8.05
CA LYS A 229 5.61 0.52 -7.80
C LYS A 229 4.88 -0.34 -6.77
N PRO A 230 3.90 0.20 -6.04
CA PRO A 230 3.09 -0.57 -5.08
C PRO A 230 2.25 -1.68 -5.72
N THR A 231 2.06 -1.63 -7.04
CA THR A 231 1.29 -2.61 -7.82
C THR A 231 2.13 -3.69 -8.47
N ASP A 232 3.44 -3.69 -8.22
CA ASP A 232 4.33 -4.69 -8.81
C ASP A 232 4.07 -6.07 -8.20
N ILE A 233 4.21 -7.08 -9.05
CA ILE A 233 4.03 -8.48 -8.67
C ILE A 233 5.41 -9.10 -8.47
N TYR A 234 5.63 -9.69 -7.31
CA TYR A 234 6.87 -10.34 -6.94
C TYR A 234 6.76 -11.86 -7.03
N ASP A 235 7.80 -12.52 -7.50
CA ASP A 235 7.97 -13.95 -7.31
C ASP A 235 8.13 -14.24 -5.82
N LEU A 236 7.23 -15.03 -5.27
CA LEU A 236 7.26 -15.40 -3.84
C LEU A 236 8.35 -16.42 -3.50
N ALA A 237 8.93 -17.06 -4.52
CA ALA A 237 9.95 -18.08 -4.36
C ALA A 237 9.59 -19.05 -3.21
N SER A 238 10.46 -19.25 -2.22
CA SER A 238 10.20 -20.16 -1.10
C SER A 238 9.07 -19.73 -0.14
N LEU A 239 8.60 -18.49 -0.19
CA LEU A 239 7.39 -18.10 0.55
C LEU A 239 6.16 -18.89 0.07
N SER A 240 6.18 -19.45 -1.14
CA SER A 240 5.14 -20.37 -1.64
C SER A 240 4.96 -21.61 -0.73
N LYS A 241 5.99 -22.01 0.02
CA LYS A 241 5.88 -23.10 0.99
C LYS A 241 4.93 -22.76 2.12
N THR A 242 4.95 -21.51 2.60
CA THR A 242 4.10 -21.06 3.72
C THR A 242 2.75 -20.55 3.24
N THR A 243 2.70 -19.85 2.11
CA THR A 243 1.46 -19.22 1.60
C THR A 243 0.61 -20.16 0.75
N GLY A 244 1.19 -21.21 0.19
CA GLY A 244 0.50 -22.20 -0.63
C GLY A 244 0.49 -23.59 0.02
N THR A 245 1.64 -24.24 0.07
CA THR A 245 1.75 -25.66 0.49
C THR A 245 1.28 -25.86 1.93
N LEU A 246 1.76 -25.04 2.88
CA LEU A 246 1.38 -25.18 4.29
C LEU A 246 -0.13 -25.01 4.48
N LEU A 247 -0.76 -24.04 3.85
CA LEU A 247 -2.21 -23.83 3.95
C LEU A 247 -3.00 -25.03 3.41
N ALA A 248 -2.54 -25.63 2.31
CA ALA A 248 -3.15 -26.85 1.77
C ALA A 248 -2.99 -28.04 2.75
N ILE A 249 -1.82 -28.21 3.33
CA ILE A 249 -1.53 -29.22 4.35
C ILE A 249 -2.39 -29.02 5.59
N MET A 250 -2.50 -27.77 6.10
CA MET A 250 -3.38 -27.46 7.25
C MET A 250 -4.84 -27.85 6.96
N LYS A 251 -5.35 -27.55 5.77
CA LYS A 251 -6.71 -27.93 5.37
C LYS A 251 -6.91 -29.45 5.28
N LEU A 252 -5.90 -30.20 4.86
CA LEU A 252 -5.96 -31.66 4.84
C LEU A 252 -5.91 -32.23 6.25
N TYR A 253 -5.09 -31.66 7.12
CA TYR A 253 -5.01 -32.03 8.54
C TYR A 253 -6.35 -31.82 9.25
N ASP A 254 -6.97 -30.65 9.10
CA ASP A 254 -8.31 -30.35 9.66
C ASP A 254 -9.39 -31.32 9.19
N LYS A 255 -9.23 -31.87 7.98
CA LYS A 255 -10.13 -32.90 7.43
C LYS A 255 -9.78 -34.34 7.90
N GLY A 256 -8.80 -34.50 8.78
CA GLY A 256 -8.36 -35.81 9.26
C GLY A 256 -7.77 -36.71 8.19
N ARG A 257 -7.17 -36.11 7.11
CA ARG A 257 -6.64 -36.90 5.98
C ARG A 257 -5.27 -37.50 6.27
N PHE A 258 -4.56 -37.00 7.26
CA PHE A 258 -3.28 -37.53 7.76
C PHE A 258 -3.02 -37.06 9.19
N ASN A 259 -2.05 -37.67 9.86
CA ASN A 259 -1.52 -37.22 11.14
C ASN A 259 -0.08 -36.75 10.97
N LEU A 260 0.37 -35.84 11.82
CA LEU A 260 1.76 -35.36 11.79
C LEU A 260 2.80 -36.47 12.06
N THR A 261 2.40 -37.53 12.71
CA THR A 261 3.22 -38.71 13.01
C THR A 261 3.24 -39.73 11.90
N ASP A 262 2.39 -39.58 10.87
CA ASP A 262 2.38 -40.52 9.75
C ASP A 262 3.70 -40.42 8.97
N LYS A 263 4.12 -41.54 8.41
CA LYS A 263 5.33 -41.60 7.58
C LYS A 263 5.06 -41.02 6.20
N VAL A 264 5.99 -40.24 5.70
CA VAL A 264 5.94 -39.74 4.34
C VAL A 264 5.86 -40.87 3.31
N SER A 265 6.49 -42.02 3.62
CA SER A 265 6.47 -43.26 2.81
C SER A 265 5.08 -43.93 2.70
N ASP A 266 4.12 -43.57 3.58
CA ASP A 266 2.74 -44.02 3.46
C ASP A 266 2.04 -43.39 2.28
N TYR A 267 2.39 -42.12 1.99
CA TYR A 267 1.87 -41.30 0.90
C TYR A 267 2.75 -41.35 -0.35
N LEU A 268 4.07 -41.53 -0.19
CA LEU A 268 5.06 -41.60 -1.26
C LEU A 268 5.75 -43.00 -1.28
N PRO A 269 5.17 -44.00 -1.93
CA PRO A 269 5.63 -45.36 -1.86
C PRO A 269 7.09 -45.58 -2.31
N PHE A 270 7.64 -44.71 -3.14
CA PHE A 270 9.03 -44.81 -3.61
C PHE A 270 10.06 -44.56 -2.48
N LEU A 271 9.66 -44.06 -1.33
CA LEU A 271 10.52 -43.89 -0.15
C LEU A 271 10.63 -45.19 0.69
N ARG A 272 9.75 -46.15 0.46
CA ARG A 272 9.80 -47.45 1.15
C ARG A 272 11.10 -48.17 0.83
N LYS A 273 11.65 -48.88 1.83
CA LYS A 273 12.92 -49.59 1.73
C LYS A 273 14.13 -48.69 1.43
N THR A 274 13.99 -47.38 1.66
CA THR A 274 15.11 -46.44 1.62
C THR A 274 15.47 -46.01 3.05
N ASN A 275 16.58 -45.28 3.20
CA ASN A 275 16.95 -44.67 4.48
C ASN A 275 16.01 -43.49 4.89
N LYS A 276 14.97 -43.17 4.11
CA LYS A 276 13.96 -42.17 4.35
C LYS A 276 12.58 -42.75 4.64
N GLU A 277 12.45 -44.08 4.73
CA GLU A 277 11.18 -44.78 4.97
C GLU A 277 10.46 -44.28 6.24
N ASN A 278 11.23 -44.02 7.29
CA ASN A 278 10.68 -43.64 8.60
C ASN A 278 10.51 -42.12 8.80
N LEU A 279 10.80 -41.32 7.78
CA LEU A 279 10.62 -39.86 7.84
C LEU A 279 9.16 -39.53 8.08
N THR A 280 8.87 -38.73 9.11
CA THR A 280 7.51 -38.28 9.45
C THR A 280 7.13 -36.97 8.73
N ILE A 281 5.83 -36.74 8.56
CA ILE A 281 5.30 -35.48 8.03
C ILE A 281 5.74 -34.32 8.95
N ARG A 282 5.73 -34.53 10.28
CA ARG A 282 6.18 -33.50 11.24
C ARG A 282 7.63 -33.08 11.02
N GLU A 283 8.56 -34.05 10.86
CA GLU A 283 9.98 -33.72 10.62
C GLU A 283 10.17 -32.97 9.30
N LEU A 284 9.39 -33.31 8.28
CA LEU A 284 9.43 -32.60 7.00
C LEU A 284 8.98 -31.15 7.16
N LEU A 285 7.84 -30.92 7.83
CA LEU A 285 7.29 -29.57 8.05
C LEU A 285 8.17 -28.71 8.96
N LEU A 286 8.89 -29.30 9.89
CA LEU A 286 9.81 -28.59 10.78
C LEU A 286 11.21 -28.41 10.17
N HIS A 287 11.44 -28.81 8.91
CA HIS A 287 12.76 -28.82 8.28
C HIS A 287 13.82 -29.64 9.03
N GLN A 288 13.40 -30.69 9.73
CA GLN A 288 14.26 -31.61 10.52
C GLN A 288 14.46 -32.96 9.83
N SER A 289 14.10 -33.09 8.59
CA SER A 289 14.08 -34.32 7.80
C SER A 289 15.47 -34.87 7.46
N GLY A 290 16.54 -34.10 7.64
CA GLY A 290 17.88 -34.47 7.17
C GLY A 290 18.02 -34.59 5.64
N LEU A 291 17.02 -34.13 4.89
CA LEU A 291 17.12 -34.01 3.44
C LEU A 291 18.03 -32.82 3.07
N PRO A 292 18.84 -32.93 1.99
CA PRO A 292 19.61 -31.80 1.50
C PRO A 292 18.68 -30.67 1.08
N SER A 293 19.08 -29.40 1.32
CA SER A 293 18.29 -28.23 1.00
C SER A 293 18.07 -28.00 -0.51
N GLY A 294 18.87 -28.67 -1.33
CA GLY A 294 18.76 -28.64 -2.79
C GLY A 294 19.68 -29.67 -3.43
N LEU A 295 19.37 -30.05 -4.65
CA LEU A 295 20.22 -30.89 -5.49
C LEU A 295 20.84 -29.99 -6.55
N LEU A 296 22.17 -29.94 -6.56
CA LEU A 296 22.92 -29.05 -7.44
C LEU A 296 23.08 -29.69 -8.84
N PHE A 297 22.00 -30.01 -9.51
CA PHE A 297 21.99 -30.65 -10.84
C PHE A 297 22.83 -29.90 -11.87
N TYR A 298 22.98 -28.59 -11.72
CA TYR A 298 23.79 -27.77 -12.60
C TYR A 298 25.27 -28.17 -12.57
N GLN A 299 25.76 -28.78 -11.48
CA GLN A 299 27.15 -29.24 -11.37
C GLN A 299 27.48 -30.31 -12.40
N GLU A 300 26.50 -31.14 -12.75
CA GLU A 300 26.66 -32.14 -13.84
C GLU A 300 26.75 -31.48 -15.22
N ALA A 301 26.27 -30.24 -15.33
CA ALA A 301 26.25 -29.47 -16.57
C ALA A 301 27.52 -28.60 -16.76
N ILE A 302 28.40 -28.55 -15.74
CA ILE A 302 29.61 -27.74 -15.78
C ILE A 302 30.83 -28.61 -16.14
N ASP A 303 31.69 -28.08 -16.98
CA ASP A 303 33.03 -28.61 -17.29
C ASP A 303 34.07 -27.49 -17.04
N GLY A 304 34.77 -27.62 -15.91
CA GLY A 304 35.64 -26.55 -15.42
C GLY A 304 34.82 -25.31 -15.01
N LYS A 305 35.04 -24.18 -15.72
CA LYS A 305 34.31 -22.91 -15.51
C LYS A 305 33.20 -22.65 -16.53
N SER A 306 32.93 -23.59 -17.44
CA SER A 306 31.99 -23.42 -18.55
C SER A 306 30.88 -24.48 -18.50
N TYR A 307 29.73 -24.15 -19.08
CA TYR A 307 28.70 -25.16 -19.31
C TYR A 307 29.10 -26.11 -20.42
N LYS A 308 28.81 -27.40 -20.25
CA LYS A 308 28.97 -28.41 -21.31
C LYS A 308 28.14 -28.01 -22.53
N GLY A 309 28.79 -27.77 -23.66
CA GLY A 309 28.11 -27.33 -24.89
C GLY A 309 27.12 -28.35 -25.48
N SER A 310 27.15 -29.60 -25.01
CA SER A 310 26.15 -30.63 -25.32
C SER A 310 24.82 -30.42 -24.62
N LEU A 311 24.77 -29.69 -23.49
CA LEU A 311 23.60 -29.47 -22.69
C LEU A 311 22.98 -28.12 -22.91
N PHE A 312 23.80 -27.08 -23.03
CA PHE A 312 23.36 -25.70 -23.15
C PHE A 312 24.11 -24.94 -24.25
N LYS A 313 23.39 -24.00 -24.89
CA LYS A 313 23.94 -23.11 -25.92
C LYS A 313 23.37 -21.71 -25.79
N GLN A 314 24.11 -20.70 -26.20
CA GLN A 314 23.65 -19.30 -26.15
C GLN A 314 22.67 -18.95 -27.27
N SER A 315 22.54 -19.81 -28.29
CA SER A 315 21.60 -19.64 -29.40
C SER A 315 20.82 -20.91 -29.65
N LYS A 316 19.64 -20.80 -30.21
CA LYS A 316 18.80 -21.93 -30.63
C LYS A 316 19.45 -22.66 -31.81
N ASP A 317 19.47 -23.98 -31.75
CA ASP A 317 19.83 -24.85 -32.90
C ASP A 317 18.96 -26.12 -32.92
N ALA A 318 19.30 -27.09 -33.79
CA ALA A 318 18.52 -28.31 -33.95
C ALA A 318 18.47 -29.21 -32.71
N LEU A 319 19.49 -29.13 -31.82
CA LEU A 319 19.59 -29.92 -30.59
C LEU A 319 19.13 -29.11 -29.36
N HIS A 320 19.36 -27.80 -29.34
CA HIS A 320 19.04 -26.92 -28.23
C HIS A 320 17.78 -26.10 -28.53
N THR A 321 16.63 -26.73 -28.35
CA THR A 321 15.33 -26.20 -28.80
C THR A 321 14.53 -25.57 -27.68
N VAL A 322 14.87 -25.83 -26.40
CA VAL A 322 14.15 -25.32 -25.24
C VAL A 322 14.81 -24.07 -24.70
N ARG A 323 14.08 -22.97 -24.64
CA ARG A 323 14.55 -21.72 -24.06
C ARG A 323 14.51 -21.82 -22.54
N LEU A 324 15.66 -21.68 -21.87
CA LEU A 324 15.81 -21.71 -20.42
C LEU A 324 16.06 -20.32 -19.83
N GLY A 325 16.48 -19.36 -20.66
CA GLY A 325 16.75 -17.98 -20.24
C GLY A 325 16.94 -17.04 -21.43
N VAL A 326 17.35 -15.80 -21.16
CA VAL A 326 17.48 -14.74 -22.18
C VAL A 326 18.42 -15.15 -23.33
N ARG A 327 19.54 -15.80 -23.01
CA ARG A 327 20.55 -16.31 -23.96
C ARG A 327 20.93 -17.75 -23.67
N THR A 328 19.99 -18.57 -23.22
CA THR A 328 20.28 -19.96 -22.85
C THR A 328 19.24 -20.89 -23.44
N TRP A 329 19.71 -21.84 -24.21
CA TRP A 329 18.90 -22.87 -24.86
C TRP A 329 19.39 -24.23 -24.41
N GLY A 330 18.50 -25.09 -23.98
CA GLY A 330 18.77 -26.46 -23.50
C GLY A 330 18.44 -27.54 -24.51
N ASN A 331 19.20 -28.63 -24.42
CA ASN A 331 18.91 -29.85 -25.16
C ASN A 331 17.84 -30.66 -24.41
N PRO A 332 16.64 -30.87 -24.98
CA PRO A 332 15.54 -31.57 -24.31
C PRO A 332 15.83 -33.07 -24.03
N ARG A 333 16.83 -33.60 -24.65
CA ARG A 333 17.24 -35.01 -24.47
C ARG A 333 18.29 -35.20 -23.40
N SER A 334 18.80 -34.13 -22.77
CA SER A 334 19.77 -34.25 -21.70
C SER A 334 19.09 -34.64 -20.39
N VAL A 335 19.73 -35.51 -19.60
CA VAL A 335 19.28 -35.89 -18.27
C VAL A 335 19.15 -34.69 -17.35
N SER A 336 20.09 -33.75 -17.45
CA SER A 336 20.08 -32.48 -16.69
C SER A 336 18.88 -31.60 -17.01
N TYR A 337 18.40 -31.59 -18.25
CA TYR A 337 17.18 -30.87 -18.62
C TYR A 337 15.94 -31.46 -17.93
N THR A 338 15.82 -32.76 -17.88
CA THR A 338 14.70 -33.45 -17.24
C THR A 338 14.69 -33.16 -15.74
N HIS A 339 15.85 -33.15 -15.09
CA HIS A 339 16.00 -32.81 -13.69
C HIS A 339 15.71 -31.33 -13.40
N LEU A 340 16.20 -30.41 -14.24
CA LEU A 340 15.92 -28.97 -14.12
C LEU A 340 14.41 -28.69 -14.24
N ARG A 341 13.72 -29.35 -15.19
CA ARG A 341 12.28 -29.19 -15.35
C ARG A 341 11.49 -29.77 -14.19
N ALA A 342 11.93 -30.89 -13.62
CA ALA A 342 11.34 -31.48 -12.42
C ALA A 342 11.52 -30.55 -11.20
N HIS A 343 12.63 -29.83 -11.13
CA HIS A 343 12.88 -28.84 -10.08
C HIS A 343 12.00 -27.59 -10.25
N GLU A 344 11.82 -27.09 -11.47
CA GLU A 344 10.87 -26.00 -11.76
C GLU A 344 9.43 -26.38 -11.46
N THR A 345 9.01 -27.59 -11.81
CA THR A 345 7.67 -28.08 -11.47
C THR A 345 7.46 -28.33 -9.98
N SER A 346 8.51 -28.60 -9.21
CA SER A 346 8.43 -28.66 -7.74
C SER A 346 8.38 -27.29 -7.07
N LEU A 347 8.75 -26.23 -7.77
CA LEU A 347 8.56 -24.84 -7.34
C LEU A 347 7.12 -24.34 -7.60
N HIS A 348 6.36 -25.04 -8.43
CA HIS A 348 4.97 -24.72 -8.78
C HIS A 348 3.95 -25.66 -8.12
N LEU A 349 4.37 -26.59 -7.30
CA LEU A 349 3.54 -27.41 -6.42
C LEU A 349 3.71 -26.96 -4.97
#